data_b6ef11aa8e6e0f0301b388ee1e89b425
#
_entry.id   b6ef11aa8e6e0f0301b388ee1e89b425
#
_cell.length_a   1.000
_cell.length_b   1.000
_cell.length_c   1.000
_cell.angle_alpha   90.00
_cell.angle_beta   90.00
_cell.angle_gamma   90.00
#
_symmetry.space_group_name_H-M   'P 1'
#
loop_
_entity.id
_entity.type
_entity.pdbx_description
1 polymer ?
#
loop_
_entity_poly.entity_id
_entity_poly.type
_entity_poly.pdbx_seq_one_letter_code
_entity_poly.pdbx_strand_id
1 'polypeptide(L)'
;MKFPLTSAVSLQKIVLAISAMVFFFSLFYLVFSFAAVPVQASALGKTHEPDVKVKFRYVQDGAGYRDLKIPTYEWIPEGYNEPPGGIIVFVHGLTLHGKKYDLAGKAFASGNYYAVSFDMRGFGRCYVDPDNKFHKKRIDYEGSYQDMVELVKLARKKYPGVKLILVGESLGATPCLRLASQRPEDVDGIILSGPAVTVNPVMLVHPQSVFAGAWGLVIDPHFNVDLGFFMRKLVSQDTRIVSELENDPLIRKKMTILDLLRTDAYVKKNVKFARKLKPEIPLLILQGSKDRCVVPRRVTKLLGSVSSDDQTLRWMQHLSHLLLETKYINSDTVSAIASWIDAHEDKYKKELEDLDKELVELGAESL
;
A
#
# COMPACT_ATOMS: atom_id res chain seq x y z
N MET A 1 60.90 -10.97 -10.72
CA MET A 1 59.56 -10.36 -10.78
C MET A 1 59.01 -10.28 -9.38
N LYS A 2 58.95 -9.07 -8.80
CA LYS A 2 58.41 -8.83 -7.45
C LYS A 2 56.93 -8.46 -7.59
N PHE A 3 56.04 -9.24 -6.98
CA PHE A 3 54.61 -8.87 -6.83
C PHE A 3 54.47 -7.91 -5.64
N PRO A 4 53.68 -6.84 -5.75
CA PRO A 4 53.52 -5.90 -4.65
C PRO A 4 52.49 -6.41 -3.63
N LEU A 5 52.85 -6.34 -2.35
CA LEU A 5 52.05 -6.57 -1.17
C LEU A 5 51.05 -5.40 -0.98
N THR A 6 49.85 -5.49 -1.55
CA THR A 6 48.74 -4.55 -1.30
C THR A 6 47.51 -5.18 -0.65
N SER A 7 47.59 -6.43 -0.15
CA SER A 7 46.46 -7.20 0.37
C SER A 7 46.22 -7.08 1.89
N ALA A 8 47.20 -6.67 2.69
CA ALA A 8 47.06 -6.66 4.15
C ALA A 8 46.15 -5.53 4.69
N VAL A 9 46.22 -4.35 4.07
CA VAL A 9 45.40 -3.18 4.49
C VAL A 9 43.94 -3.34 4.13
N SER A 10 43.60 -4.09 3.09
CA SER A 10 42.24 -4.37 2.68
C SER A 10 41.58 -5.37 3.61
N LEU A 11 42.31 -6.41 4.05
CA LEU A 11 41.81 -7.43 4.96
C LEU A 11 41.49 -6.88 6.37
N GLN A 12 42.38 -6.00 6.88
CA GLN A 12 42.14 -5.33 8.17
C GLN A 12 40.92 -4.43 8.15
N LYS A 13 40.68 -3.69 7.07
CA LYS A 13 39.46 -2.87 6.93
C LYS A 13 38.19 -3.71 6.82
N ILE A 14 38.25 -4.85 6.16
CA ILE A 14 37.13 -5.79 6.06
C ILE A 14 36.86 -6.42 7.42
N VAL A 15 37.89 -6.88 8.14
CA VAL A 15 37.74 -7.45 9.49
C VAL A 15 37.19 -6.41 10.48
N LEU A 16 37.65 -5.15 10.41
CA LEU A 16 37.09 -4.07 11.25
C LEU A 16 35.63 -3.76 10.95
N ALA A 17 35.26 -3.74 9.66
CA ALA A 17 33.88 -3.54 9.23
C ALA A 17 32.96 -4.68 9.68
N ILE A 18 33.44 -5.94 9.60
CA ILE A 18 32.70 -7.12 10.07
C ILE A 18 32.58 -7.09 11.60
N SER A 19 33.64 -6.75 12.33
CA SER A 19 33.60 -6.65 13.80
C SER A 19 32.68 -5.55 14.29
N ALA A 20 32.68 -4.36 13.63
CA ALA A 20 31.75 -3.27 13.91
C ALA A 20 30.30 -3.67 13.62
N MET A 21 30.06 -4.41 12.55
CA MET A 21 28.74 -4.91 12.18
C MET A 21 28.24 -5.96 13.17
N VAL A 22 29.09 -6.90 13.61
CA VAL A 22 28.76 -7.91 14.62
C VAL A 22 28.48 -7.27 15.99
N PHE A 23 29.26 -6.26 16.39
CA PHE A 23 29.05 -5.50 17.62
C PHE A 23 27.74 -4.70 17.59
N PHE A 24 27.42 -4.07 16.46
CA PHE A 24 26.16 -3.36 16.25
C PHE A 24 24.95 -4.31 16.29
N PHE A 25 25.06 -5.50 15.72
CA PHE A 25 24.02 -6.52 15.74
C PHE A 25 23.84 -7.16 17.13
N SER A 26 24.91 -7.37 17.90
CA SER A 26 24.84 -7.88 19.28
C SER A 26 24.18 -6.88 20.22
N LEU A 27 24.46 -5.58 20.07
CA LEU A 27 23.81 -4.51 20.83
C LEU A 27 22.32 -4.37 20.45
N PHE A 28 22.00 -4.57 19.19
CA PHE A 28 20.62 -4.57 18.69
C PHE A 28 19.81 -5.76 19.23
N TYR A 29 20.42 -6.92 19.37
CA TYR A 29 19.80 -8.12 19.94
C TYR A 29 19.50 -7.94 21.45
N LEU A 30 20.38 -7.29 22.18
CA LEU A 30 20.21 -7.02 23.62
C LEU A 30 19.05 -6.03 23.89
N VAL A 31 18.86 -5.04 23.01
CA VAL A 31 17.79 -4.03 23.14
C VAL A 31 16.40 -4.58 22.78
N PHE A 32 16.33 -5.61 21.92
CA PHE A 32 15.06 -6.19 21.47
C PHE A 32 14.63 -7.46 22.23
N SER A 33 15.44 -7.97 23.17
CA SER A 33 15.07 -9.15 23.98
C SER A 33 14.15 -8.84 25.16
N PHE A 34 13.76 -7.59 25.38
CA PHE A 34 12.86 -7.22 26.47
C PHE A 34 11.40 -7.16 26.04
N ALA A 35 10.63 -8.08 26.66
CA ALA A 35 9.19 -8.04 26.89
C ALA A 35 8.26 -8.26 25.69
N ALA A 36 8.04 -9.51 25.35
CA ALA A 36 6.74 -9.94 24.87
C ALA A 36 5.78 -10.08 26.06
N VAL A 37 5.09 -9.02 26.44
CA VAL A 37 3.92 -9.12 27.32
C VAL A 37 2.79 -9.69 26.47
N PRO A 38 2.14 -10.81 26.89
CA PRO A 38 0.96 -11.29 26.19
C PRO A 38 -0.16 -10.27 26.40
N VAL A 39 -0.52 -9.54 25.35
CA VAL A 39 -1.72 -8.70 25.33
C VAL A 39 -2.90 -9.64 25.14
N GLN A 40 -3.74 -9.78 26.17
CA GLN A 40 -5.07 -10.38 26.03
C GLN A 40 -5.80 -9.68 24.91
N ALA A 41 -6.25 -10.46 23.93
CA ALA A 41 -7.11 -10.01 22.86
C ALA A 41 -8.44 -9.55 23.50
N SER A 42 -8.60 -8.25 23.69
CA SER A 42 -9.90 -7.67 23.99
C SER A 42 -10.83 -7.98 22.81
N ALA A 43 -12.04 -8.40 23.11
CA ALA A 43 -13.07 -8.78 22.15
C ALA A 43 -13.27 -7.67 21.10
N LEU A 44 -12.59 -7.81 19.97
CA LEU A 44 -12.86 -7.03 18.76
C LEU A 44 -14.22 -7.45 18.22
N GLY A 45 -15.09 -6.47 18.08
CA GLY A 45 -16.47 -6.66 17.62
C GLY A 45 -16.54 -7.53 16.36
N LYS A 46 -17.58 -8.33 16.26
CA LYS A 46 -17.91 -9.10 15.07
C LYS A 46 -18.04 -8.12 13.91
N THR A 47 -17.23 -8.30 12.88
CA THR A 47 -17.39 -7.60 11.61
C THR A 47 -18.72 -8.06 11.00
N HIS A 48 -19.70 -7.19 10.96
CA HIS A 48 -20.94 -7.42 10.24
C HIS A 48 -20.62 -7.30 8.75
N GLU A 49 -20.74 -8.39 8.00
CA GLU A 49 -20.78 -8.29 6.54
C GLU A 49 -22.04 -7.49 6.18
N PRO A 50 -21.92 -6.40 5.40
CA PRO A 50 -23.10 -5.61 5.06
C PRO A 50 -24.04 -6.44 4.17
N ASP A 51 -25.32 -6.42 4.51
CA ASP A 51 -26.42 -7.17 3.85
C ASP A 51 -26.82 -6.56 2.48
N VAL A 52 -25.96 -5.69 1.92
CA VAL A 52 -26.22 -4.97 0.68
C VAL A 52 -25.74 -5.81 -0.52
N LYS A 53 -26.56 -5.86 -1.55
CA LYS A 53 -26.22 -6.57 -2.79
C LYS A 53 -25.04 -5.87 -3.49
N VAL A 54 -23.89 -6.53 -3.46
CA VAL A 54 -22.68 -6.08 -4.15
C VAL A 54 -22.30 -7.11 -5.19
N LYS A 55 -22.23 -6.68 -6.45
CA LYS A 55 -21.74 -7.52 -7.53
C LYS A 55 -20.22 -7.53 -7.53
N PHE A 56 -19.65 -8.66 -7.14
CA PHE A 56 -18.22 -8.90 -7.29
C PHE A 56 -17.91 -9.46 -8.68
N ARG A 57 -16.92 -8.89 -9.35
CA ARG A 57 -16.40 -9.39 -10.62
C ARG A 57 -14.89 -9.52 -10.57
N TYR A 58 -14.41 -10.73 -10.84
CA TYR A 58 -13.01 -10.99 -11.12
C TYR A 58 -12.80 -11.10 -12.61
N VAL A 59 -11.73 -10.49 -13.09
CA VAL A 59 -11.39 -10.50 -14.50
C VAL A 59 -9.94 -10.89 -14.65
N GLN A 60 -9.70 -12.08 -15.22
CA GLN A 60 -8.37 -12.64 -15.41
C GLN A 60 -7.56 -11.87 -16.45
N ASP A 61 -8.20 -11.41 -17.50
CA ASP A 61 -7.59 -10.78 -18.67
C ASP A 61 -7.98 -9.30 -18.84
N GLY A 62 -8.47 -8.67 -17.81
CA GLY A 62 -8.97 -7.30 -17.89
C GLY A 62 -10.28 -7.18 -18.68
N ALA A 63 -11.19 -8.19 -18.66
CA ALA A 63 -12.39 -8.22 -19.50
C ALA A 63 -13.43 -7.14 -19.19
N GLY A 64 -13.37 -6.49 -18.03
CA GLY A 64 -14.01 -5.20 -17.83
C GLY A 64 -13.23 -4.07 -18.48
N TYR A 65 -11.96 -4.30 -18.66
CA TYR A 65 -10.96 -3.42 -19.23
C TYR A 65 -10.14 -4.26 -20.22
N ARG A 66 -10.67 -4.50 -21.42
CA ARG A 66 -10.15 -5.44 -22.42
C ARG A 66 -8.67 -5.24 -22.77
N ASP A 67 -8.14 -4.03 -22.53
CA ASP A 67 -6.75 -3.68 -22.82
C ASP A 67 -5.80 -3.94 -21.65
N LEU A 68 -6.33 -4.08 -20.41
CA LEU A 68 -5.55 -4.44 -19.23
C LEU A 68 -5.38 -5.95 -19.15
N LYS A 69 -4.21 -6.45 -19.52
CA LYS A 69 -3.86 -7.88 -19.45
C LYS A 69 -3.33 -8.28 -18.06
N ILE A 70 -3.95 -7.75 -17.01
CA ILE A 70 -3.62 -8.03 -15.61
C ILE A 70 -4.89 -8.41 -14.83
N PRO A 71 -4.78 -9.26 -13.80
CA PRO A 71 -5.90 -9.58 -12.93
C PRO A 71 -6.48 -8.34 -12.26
N THR A 72 -7.78 -8.15 -12.41
CA THR A 72 -8.53 -7.01 -11.89
C THR A 72 -9.75 -7.49 -11.11
N TYR A 73 -10.06 -6.83 -10.01
CA TYR A 73 -11.16 -7.16 -9.10
C TYR A 73 -12.07 -5.95 -8.99
N GLU A 74 -13.35 -6.12 -9.24
CA GLU A 74 -14.35 -5.06 -9.20
C GLU A 74 -15.43 -5.37 -8.17
N TRP A 75 -15.81 -4.40 -7.39
CA TRP A 75 -16.99 -4.38 -6.51
C TRP A 75 -17.92 -3.30 -7.00
N ILE A 76 -19.04 -3.73 -7.55
CA ILE A 76 -19.99 -2.88 -8.27
C ILE A 76 -21.21 -2.70 -7.38
N PRO A 77 -21.62 -1.45 -7.05
CA PRO A 77 -22.81 -1.21 -6.28
C PRO A 77 -24.05 -1.74 -7.02
N GLU A 78 -24.96 -2.37 -6.32
CA GLU A 78 -26.26 -2.81 -6.85
C GLU A 78 -27.41 -2.12 -6.13
N GLY A 79 -28.47 -1.80 -6.86
CA GLY A 79 -29.66 -1.15 -6.30
C GLY A 79 -29.58 0.36 -6.15
N TYR A 80 -28.50 0.98 -6.65
CA TYR A 80 -28.35 2.43 -6.73
C TYR A 80 -28.62 2.94 -8.15
N ASN A 81 -28.93 4.24 -8.24
CA ASN A 81 -28.98 4.92 -9.52
C ASN A 81 -27.56 5.11 -10.09
N GLU A 82 -27.42 4.97 -11.39
CA GLU A 82 -26.18 5.32 -12.07
C GLU A 82 -26.09 6.86 -12.27
N PRO A 83 -24.92 7.48 -12.18
CA PRO A 83 -23.59 6.91 -11.87
C PRO A 83 -23.38 6.66 -10.36
N PRO A 84 -22.33 5.88 -9.96
CA PRO A 84 -21.96 5.72 -8.56
C PRO A 84 -21.54 7.06 -7.95
N GLY A 85 -21.67 7.19 -6.62
CA GLY A 85 -21.26 8.39 -5.88
C GLY A 85 -19.77 8.68 -5.97
N GLY A 86 -18.93 7.64 -6.18
CA GLY A 86 -17.49 7.80 -6.34
C GLY A 86 -16.81 6.56 -6.91
N ILE A 87 -15.56 6.72 -7.32
CA ILE A 87 -14.67 5.65 -7.80
C ILE A 87 -13.56 5.47 -6.80
N ILE A 88 -13.35 4.25 -6.32
CA ILE A 88 -12.24 3.88 -5.44
C ILE A 88 -11.29 2.95 -6.21
N VAL A 89 -10.03 3.34 -6.33
CA VAL A 89 -8.98 2.49 -6.92
C VAL A 89 -8.02 2.04 -5.81
N PHE A 90 -8.03 0.75 -5.51
CA PHE A 90 -7.15 0.16 -4.50
C PHE A 90 -5.83 -0.32 -5.09
N VAL A 91 -4.74 -0.09 -4.37
CA VAL A 91 -3.39 -0.55 -4.72
C VAL A 91 -2.76 -1.28 -3.54
N HIS A 92 -2.47 -2.56 -3.74
CA HIS A 92 -2.08 -3.48 -2.67
C HIS A 92 -0.65 -3.29 -2.14
N GLY A 93 -0.44 -3.79 -0.93
CA GLY A 93 0.84 -3.81 -0.23
C GLY A 93 1.83 -4.85 -0.77
N LEU A 94 3.04 -4.80 -0.22
CA LEU A 94 4.12 -5.75 -0.57
C LEU A 94 3.68 -7.18 -0.28
N THR A 95 3.99 -8.10 -1.19
CA THR A 95 3.64 -9.53 -1.15
C THR A 95 2.17 -9.86 -1.36
N LEU A 96 1.27 -8.92 -1.18
CA LEU A 96 -0.18 -9.10 -1.25
C LEU A 96 -0.70 -9.05 -2.71
N HIS A 97 -1.98 -8.88 -2.87
CA HIS A 97 -2.68 -8.87 -4.16
C HIS A 97 -4.01 -8.12 -4.06
N GLY A 98 -4.58 -7.71 -5.19
CA GLY A 98 -5.77 -6.86 -5.25
C GLY A 98 -7.01 -7.45 -4.56
N LYS A 99 -7.17 -8.78 -4.56
CA LYS A 99 -8.31 -9.43 -3.89
C LYS A 99 -8.30 -9.28 -2.37
N LYS A 100 -7.18 -8.87 -1.75
CA LYS A 100 -7.13 -8.61 -0.29
C LYS A 100 -8.06 -7.49 0.14
N TYR A 101 -8.46 -6.62 -0.77
CA TYR A 101 -9.45 -5.58 -0.54
C TYR A 101 -10.91 -6.06 -0.59
N ASP A 102 -11.19 -7.38 -0.56
CA ASP A 102 -12.55 -7.90 -0.75
C ASP A 102 -13.57 -7.30 0.24
N LEU A 103 -13.24 -7.25 1.53
CA LEU A 103 -14.13 -6.68 2.53
C LEU A 103 -14.25 -5.14 2.40
N ALA A 104 -13.12 -4.44 2.16
CA ALA A 104 -13.14 -3.00 1.91
C ALA A 104 -13.93 -2.66 0.65
N GLY A 105 -13.69 -3.38 -0.45
CA GLY A 105 -14.40 -3.19 -1.71
C GLY A 105 -15.91 -3.38 -1.57
N LYS A 106 -16.34 -4.41 -0.85
CA LYS A 106 -17.76 -4.62 -0.52
C LYS A 106 -18.33 -3.48 0.31
N ALA A 107 -17.61 -3.03 1.34
CA ALA A 107 -18.07 -1.92 2.19
C ALA A 107 -18.26 -0.63 1.38
N PHE A 108 -17.32 -0.27 0.51
CA PHE A 108 -17.46 0.89 -0.36
C PHE A 108 -18.57 0.73 -1.40
N ALA A 109 -18.69 -0.46 -2.02
CA ALA A 109 -19.76 -0.70 -2.97
C ALA A 109 -21.16 -0.67 -2.32
N SER A 110 -21.26 -1.07 -1.05
CA SER A 110 -22.48 -0.91 -0.25
C SER A 110 -22.85 0.56 -0.02
N GLY A 111 -21.85 1.45 0.01
CA GLY A 111 -22.03 2.90 0.10
C GLY A 111 -22.15 3.61 -1.25
N ASN A 112 -22.52 2.89 -2.31
CA ASN A 112 -22.63 3.43 -3.69
C ASN A 112 -21.33 3.85 -4.35
N TYR A 113 -20.17 3.27 -3.97
CA TYR A 113 -18.90 3.53 -4.64
C TYR A 113 -18.56 2.39 -5.60
N TYR A 114 -18.18 2.70 -6.82
CA TYR A 114 -17.52 1.74 -7.69
C TYR A 114 -16.09 1.52 -7.20
N ALA A 115 -15.78 0.32 -6.74
CA ALA A 115 -14.47 -0.01 -6.23
C ALA A 115 -13.75 -0.99 -7.15
N VAL A 116 -12.45 -0.78 -7.36
CA VAL A 116 -11.64 -1.63 -8.24
C VAL A 116 -10.22 -1.76 -7.68
N SER A 117 -9.62 -2.94 -7.85
CA SER A 117 -8.21 -3.21 -7.57
C SER A 117 -7.60 -4.08 -8.66
N PHE A 118 -6.28 -4.24 -8.63
CA PHE A 118 -5.54 -5.07 -9.58
C PHE A 118 -4.32 -5.72 -8.92
N ASP A 119 -3.79 -6.77 -9.54
CA ASP A 119 -2.53 -7.37 -9.12
C ASP A 119 -1.35 -6.68 -9.80
N MET A 120 -0.45 -6.07 -9.03
CA MET A 120 0.80 -5.53 -9.56
C MET A 120 1.67 -6.65 -10.13
N ARG A 121 2.43 -6.35 -11.20
CA ARG A 121 3.32 -7.30 -11.87
C ARG A 121 4.37 -7.85 -10.89
N GLY A 122 4.40 -9.17 -10.77
CA GLY A 122 5.25 -9.89 -9.81
C GLY A 122 4.58 -10.21 -8.47
N PHE A 123 3.27 -9.93 -8.33
CA PHE A 123 2.46 -10.26 -7.16
C PHE A 123 1.14 -10.91 -7.57
N GLY A 124 0.43 -11.48 -6.59
CA GLY A 124 -0.88 -12.07 -6.80
C GLY A 124 -0.90 -13.07 -7.95
N ARG A 125 -1.96 -13.07 -8.73
CA ARG A 125 -2.10 -13.94 -9.90
C ARG A 125 -1.12 -13.59 -11.03
N CYS A 126 -0.64 -12.35 -11.11
CA CYS A 126 0.47 -12.02 -12.01
C CYS A 126 1.73 -12.85 -11.72
N TYR A 127 1.92 -13.33 -10.49
CA TYR A 127 3.08 -14.11 -10.11
C TYR A 127 2.81 -15.61 -10.01
N VAL A 128 1.67 -16.01 -9.44
CA VAL A 128 1.40 -17.43 -9.12
C VAL A 128 0.69 -18.18 -10.23
N ASP A 129 -0.09 -17.49 -11.08
CA ASP A 129 -0.88 -18.13 -12.13
C ASP A 129 0.02 -18.56 -13.31
N PRO A 130 0.10 -19.87 -13.61
CA PRO A 130 0.93 -20.38 -14.72
C PRO A 130 0.57 -19.79 -16.09
N ASP A 131 -0.70 -19.46 -16.30
CA ASP A 131 -1.20 -18.95 -17.57
C ASP A 131 -0.98 -17.43 -17.72
N ASN A 132 -0.59 -16.76 -16.66
CA ASN A 132 -0.31 -15.33 -16.72
C ASN A 132 1.07 -15.05 -17.34
N LYS A 133 1.12 -14.13 -18.30
CA LYS A 133 2.37 -13.75 -18.99
C LYS A 133 3.48 -13.24 -18.06
N PHE A 134 3.14 -12.86 -16.82
CA PHE A 134 4.09 -12.42 -15.79
C PHE A 134 4.42 -13.52 -14.78
N HIS A 135 3.96 -14.75 -14.97
CA HIS A 135 4.22 -15.88 -14.07
C HIS A 135 5.69 -15.99 -13.68
N LYS A 136 5.97 -16.04 -12.37
CA LYS A 136 7.32 -16.12 -11.77
C LYS A 136 8.33 -15.06 -12.26
N LYS A 137 7.88 -14.03 -12.96
CA LYS A 137 8.76 -12.93 -13.37
C LYS A 137 9.09 -12.05 -12.19
N ARG A 138 10.12 -11.23 -12.38
CA ARG A 138 10.54 -10.22 -11.40
C ARG A 138 9.45 -9.18 -11.23
N ILE A 139 9.51 -8.48 -10.09
CA ILE A 139 8.67 -7.32 -9.84
C ILE A 139 8.99 -6.24 -10.86
N ASP A 140 7.94 -5.72 -11.49
CA ASP A 140 8.00 -4.61 -12.43
C ASP A 140 7.12 -3.45 -11.93
N TYR A 141 7.72 -2.58 -11.12
CA TYR A 141 7.02 -1.41 -10.57
C TYR A 141 6.63 -0.39 -11.63
N GLU A 142 7.45 -0.23 -12.68
CA GLU A 142 7.13 0.71 -13.76
C GLU A 142 5.95 0.20 -14.58
N GLY A 143 5.97 -1.07 -14.97
CA GLY A 143 4.85 -1.68 -15.67
C GLY A 143 3.56 -1.68 -14.83
N SER A 144 3.66 -1.96 -13.52
CA SER A 144 2.51 -1.88 -12.61
C SER A 144 1.95 -0.47 -12.50
N TYR A 145 2.80 0.54 -12.54
CA TYR A 145 2.37 1.92 -12.57
C TYR A 145 1.63 2.28 -13.87
N GLN A 146 2.12 1.82 -15.02
CA GLN A 146 1.44 2.03 -16.30
C GLN A 146 0.08 1.31 -16.34
N ASP A 147 0.01 0.09 -15.79
CA ASP A 147 -1.25 -0.65 -15.65
C ASP A 147 -2.26 0.14 -14.77
N MET A 148 -1.80 0.75 -13.67
CA MET A 148 -2.61 1.60 -12.81
C MET A 148 -3.10 2.86 -13.54
N VAL A 149 -2.23 3.54 -14.28
CA VAL A 149 -2.60 4.73 -15.09
C VAL A 149 -3.70 4.37 -16.07
N GLU A 150 -3.58 3.23 -16.74
CA GLU A 150 -4.58 2.78 -17.70
C GLU A 150 -5.90 2.40 -17.02
N LEU A 151 -5.84 1.72 -15.88
CA LEU A 151 -7.01 1.40 -15.05
C LEU A 151 -7.78 2.66 -14.65
N VAL A 152 -7.07 3.69 -14.18
CA VAL A 152 -7.66 4.98 -13.80
C VAL A 152 -8.33 5.66 -14.99
N LYS A 153 -7.68 5.72 -16.16
CA LYS A 153 -8.29 6.28 -17.37
C LYS A 153 -9.57 5.54 -17.78
N LEU A 154 -9.54 4.22 -17.71
CA LEU A 154 -10.70 3.39 -18.06
C LEU A 154 -11.85 3.58 -17.06
N ALA A 155 -11.54 3.70 -15.76
CA ALA A 155 -12.53 3.99 -14.72
C ALA A 155 -13.17 5.39 -14.93
N ARG A 156 -12.36 6.42 -15.22
CA ARG A 156 -12.82 7.75 -15.59
C ARG A 156 -13.70 7.75 -16.85
N LYS A 157 -13.31 6.97 -17.87
CA LYS A 157 -14.10 6.82 -19.10
C LYS A 157 -15.43 6.13 -18.85
N LYS A 158 -15.45 5.15 -17.93
CA LYS A 158 -16.66 4.40 -17.56
C LYS A 158 -17.66 5.27 -16.82
N TYR A 159 -17.17 6.15 -15.94
CA TYR A 159 -17.97 7.04 -15.11
C TYR A 159 -17.43 8.49 -15.21
N PRO A 160 -17.78 9.22 -16.31
CA PRO A 160 -17.32 10.59 -16.52
C PRO A 160 -17.87 11.53 -15.43
N GLY A 161 -17.02 12.44 -14.94
CA GLY A 161 -17.41 13.40 -13.92
C GLY A 161 -17.50 12.89 -12.48
N VAL A 162 -17.42 11.57 -12.28
CA VAL A 162 -17.45 10.96 -10.95
C VAL A 162 -16.09 11.10 -10.27
N LYS A 163 -16.05 11.52 -9.00
CA LYS A 163 -14.82 11.66 -8.22
C LYS A 163 -14.07 10.33 -8.11
N LEU A 164 -12.74 10.39 -8.25
CA LEU A 164 -11.86 9.22 -8.16
C LEU A 164 -10.86 9.39 -7.02
N ILE A 165 -10.90 8.45 -6.08
CA ILE A 165 -10.03 8.40 -4.92
C ILE A 165 -9.08 7.20 -5.04
N LEU A 166 -7.78 7.44 -4.87
CA LEU A 166 -6.78 6.40 -4.80
C LEU A 166 -6.61 5.92 -3.36
N VAL A 167 -6.64 4.62 -3.14
CA VAL A 167 -6.42 4.02 -1.83
C VAL A 167 -5.23 3.06 -1.91
N GLY A 168 -4.14 3.38 -1.20
CA GLY A 168 -2.94 2.55 -1.20
C GLY A 168 -2.52 2.13 0.20
N GLU A 169 -2.37 0.82 0.44
CA GLU A 169 -1.84 0.33 1.71
C GLU A 169 -0.36 -0.01 1.58
N SER A 170 0.45 0.42 2.54
CA SER A 170 1.88 0.09 2.62
C SER A 170 2.66 0.48 1.34
N LEU A 171 3.15 -0.51 0.58
CA LEU A 171 3.80 -0.32 -0.73
C LEU A 171 2.87 0.39 -1.74
N GLY A 172 1.56 0.11 -1.68
CA GLY A 172 0.55 0.70 -2.56
C GLY A 172 0.48 2.23 -2.48
N ALA A 173 0.95 2.81 -1.39
CA ALA A 173 1.08 4.26 -1.26
C ALA A 173 1.99 4.89 -2.33
N THR A 174 3.01 4.16 -2.80
CA THR A 174 3.99 4.69 -3.77
C THR A 174 3.38 4.99 -5.14
N PRO A 175 2.69 4.05 -5.82
CA PRO A 175 2.05 4.36 -7.08
C PRO A 175 0.91 5.38 -6.93
N CYS A 176 0.17 5.40 -5.80
CA CYS A 176 -0.85 6.41 -5.54
C CYS A 176 -0.25 7.83 -5.49
N LEU A 177 0.76 8.06 -4.65
CA LEU A 177 1.47 9.36 -4.58
C LEU A 177 2.11 9.74 -5.92
N ARG A 178 2.67 8.77 -6.64
CA ARG A 178 3.26 9.01 -7.95
C ARG A 178 2.21 9.49 -8.94
N LEU A 179 1.07 8.80 -9.04
CA LEU A 179 0.03 9.15 -9.99
C LEU A 179 -0.52 10.54 -9.68
N ALA A 180 -0.92 10.80 -8.45
CA ALA A 180 -1.44 12.10 -8.06
C ALA A 180 -0.43 13.25 -8.25
N SER A 181 0.88 12.98 -8.09
CA SER A 181 1.92 14.00 -8.34
C SER A 181 2.24 14.23 -9.82
N GLN A 182 1.99 13.26 -10.69
CA GLN A 182 2.32 13.32 -12.12
C GLN A 182 1.11 13.59 -13.01
N ARG A 183 -0.07 13.21 -12.53
CA ARG A 183 -1.35 13.29 -13.22
C ARG A 183 -2.45 13.77 -12.27
N PRO A 184 -2.30 14.97 -11.71
CA PRO A 184 -3.25 15.48 -10.71
C PRO A 184 -4.68 15.61 -11.26
N GLU A 185 -4.84 15.78 -12.57
CA GLU A 185 -6.13 15.85 -13.26
C GLU A 185 -6.93 14.51 -13.23
N ASP A 186 -6.26 13.41 -12.96
CA ASP A 186 -6.90 12.10 -12.92
C ASP A 186 -7.35 11.68 -11.49
N VAL A 187 -7.07 12.50 -10.45
CA VAL A 187 -7.25 12.11 -9.03
C VAL A 187 -7.90 13.23 -8.23
N ASP A 188 -8.97 12.92 -7.52
CA ASP A 188 -9.70 13.88 -6.67
C ASP A 188 -9.35 13.73 -5.17
N GLY A 189 -8.63 12.69 -4.79
CA GLY A 189 -8.20 12.48 -3.41
C GLY A 189 -7.34 11.24 -3.23
N ILE A 190 -6.58 11.19 -2.14
CA ILE A 190 -5.68 10.07 -1.83
C ILE A 190 -5.90 9.62 -0.39
N ILE A 191 -6.02 8.31 -0.20
CA ILE A 191 -6.06 7.68 1.11
C ILE A 191 -4.90 6.69 1.20
N LEU A 192 -4.01 6.89 2.16
CA LEU A 192 -2.84 6.05 2.40
C LEU A 192 -2.98 5.33 3.75
N SER A 193 -2.93 4.02 3.74
CA SER A 193 -2.95 3.18 4.93
C SER A 193 -1.55 2.65 5.21
N GLY A 194 -0.98 2.96 6.38
CA GLY A 194 0.37 2.54 6.78
C GLY A 194 1.44 2.75 5.71
N PRO A 195 1.58 3.96 5.10
CA PRO A 195 2.39 4.15 3.90
C PRO A 195 3.86 3.80 4.13
N ALA A 196 4.41 2.93 3.29
CA ALA A 196 5.83 2.56 3.35
C ALA A 196 6.72 3.73 2.94
N VAL A 197 7.68 4.07 3.78
CA VAL A 197 8.70 5.12 3.48
C VAL A 197 10.07 4.50 3.24
N THR A 198 10.34 3.38 3.89
CA THR A 198 11.50 2.52 3.65
C THR A 198 11.13 1.08 3.99
N VAL A 199 11.77 0.12 3.36
CA VAL A 199 11.67 -1.28 3.78
C VAL A 199 12.27 -1.42 5.18
N ASN A 200 11.57 -2.11 6.08
CA ASN A 200 12.10 -2.35 7.42
C ASN A 200 13.34 -3.28 7.32
N PRO A 201 14.51 -2.87 7.84
CA PRO A 201 15.72 -3.70 7.79
C PRO A 201 15.54 -5.11 8.38
N VAL A 202 14.62 -5.28 9.32
CA VAL A 202 14.28 -6.58 9.92
C VAL A 202 13.78 -7.58 8.86
N MET A 203 13.23 -7.11 7.74
CA MET A 203 12.87 -7.99 6.61
C MET A 203 14.08 -8.69 5.97
N LEU A 204 15.27 -8.13 6.12
CA LEU A 204 16.52 -8.68 5.61
C LEU A 204 17.22 -9.57 6.64
N VAL A 205 16.76 -9.52 7.91
CA VAL A 205 17.43 -10.18 9.03
C VAL A 205 16.58 -11.36 9.54
N HIS A 206 16.69 -12.50 8.90
CA HIS A 206 16.28 -13.77 9.50
C HIS A 206 17.47 -14.35 10.29
N PRO A 207 17.31 -14.89 11.51
CA PRO A 207 18.44 -15.45 12.29
C PRO A 207 19.25 -16.50 11.53
N GLN A 208 18.61 -17.30 10.67
CA GLN A 208 19.27 -18.25 9.78
C GLN A 208 19.81 -17.64 8.50
N SER A 209 19.35 -16.43 8.11
CA SER A 209 19.78 -15.73 6.90
C SER A 209 20.74 -14.59 7.18
N VAL A 210 21.01 -14.22 8.44
CA VAL A 210 22.03 -13.18 8.75
C VAL A 210 23.41 -13.63 8.29
N PHE A 211 23.78 -14.89 8.52
CA PHE A 211 25.01 -15.45 7.97
C PHE A 211 24.91 -15.66 6.45
N ALA A 212 23.80 -16.17 5.96
CA ALA A 212 23.57 -16.36 4.54
C ALA A 212 23.32 -15.03 3.79
N GLY A 213 22.69 -14.03 4.42
CA GLY A 213 22.33 -12.75 3.81
C GLY A 213 23.52 -11.82 3.59
N ALA A 214 24.48 -11.74 4.54
CA ALA A 214 25.70 -10.95 4.34
C ALA A 214 26.60 -11.59 3.26
N TRP A 215 26.69 -12.92 3.23
CA TRP A 215 27.37 -13.64 2.16
C TRP A 215 26.55 -13.70 0.87
N GLY A 216 25.22 -13.86 0.97
CA GLY A 216 24.32 -13.90 -0.18
C GLY A 216 24.26 -12.59 -0.95
N LEU A 217 24.36 -11.43 -0.29
CA LEU A 217 24.46 -10.12 -0.97
C LEU A 217 25.73 -10.01 -1.84
N VAL A 218 26.80 -10.66 -1.41
CA VAL A 218 28.09 -10.65 -2.14
C VAL A 218 28.16 -11.76 -3.19
N ILE A 219 27.49 -12.90 -2.94
CA ILE A 219 27.64 -14.11 -3.74
C ILE A 219 26.43 -14.35 -4.66
N ASP A 220 25.20 -14.08 -4.18
CA ASP A 220 23.98 -14.28 -4.99
C ASP A 220 22.87 -13.27 -4.66
N PRO A 221 22.75 -12.18 -5.42
CA PRO A 221 21.69 -11.20 -5.26
C PRO A 221 20.28 -11.77 -5.58
N HIS A 222 20.21 -12.96 -6.17
CA HIS A 222 19.00 -13.69 -6.47
C HIS A 222 18.58 -14.67 -5.37
N PHE A 223 19.32 -14.73 -4.26
CA PHE A 223 18.93 -15.53 -3.11
C PHE A 223 17.53 -15.14 -2.61
N ASN A 224 16.68 -16.15 -2.44
CA ASN A 224 15.30 -15.95 -1.99
C ASN A 224 15.23 -15.86 -0.46
N VAL A 225 14.73 -14.73 0.04
CA VAL A 225 14.41 -14.51 1.45
C VAL A 225 12.98 -14.95 1.70
N ASP A 226 12.75 -15.78 2.71
CA ASP A 226 11.41 -16.14 3.18
C ASP A 226 10.86 -15.02 4.06
N LEU A 227 9.74 -14.44 3.65
CA LEU A 227 9.08 -13.33 4.34
C LEU A 227 8.04 -13.79 5.37
N GLY A 228 7.84 -15.10 5.56
CA GLY A 228 6.88 -15.65 6.53
C GLY A 228 7.15 -15.17 7.97
N PHE A 229 8.43 -15.13 8.37
CA PHE A 229 8.80 -14.57 9.68
C PHE A 229 8.39 -13.09 9.83
N PHE A 230 8.60 -12.29 8.79
CA PHE A 230 8.20 -10.89 8.73
C PHE A 230 6.68 -10.74 8.88
N MET A 231 5.90 -11.53 8.14
CA MET A 231 4.44 -11.52 8.23
C MET A 231 3.97 -11.80 9.67
N ARG A 232 4.53 -12.83 10.32
CA ARG A 232 4.16 -13.21 11.71
C ARG A 232 4.52 -12.16 12.75
N LYS A 233 5.62 -11.45 12.60
CA LYS A 233 6.17 -10.60 13.67
C LYS A 233 5.87 -9.12 13.49
N LEU A 234 5.74 -8.64 12.28
CA LEU A 234 5.66 -7.22 11.99
C LEU A 234 4.32 -6.78 11.42
N VAL A 235 3.67 -7.60 10.59
CA VAL A 235 2.47 -7.19 9.85
C VAL A 235 1.26 -7.10 10.76
N SER A 236 1.04 -8.08 11.64
CA SER A 236 -0.07 -8.01 12.59
C SER A 236 0.25 -8.72 13.90
N GLN A 237 -0.33 -8.25 14.99
CA GLN A 237 -0.39 -8.93 16.28
C GLN A 237 -1.66 -9.77 16.43
N ASP A 238 -2.64 -9.61 15.53
CA ASP A 238 -3.84 -10.45 15.47
C ASP A 238 -3.50 -11.77 14.76
N THR A 239 -3.61 -12.86 15.50
CA THR A 239 -3.30 -14.21 15.00
C THR A 239 -4.22 -14.65 13.86
N ARG A 240 -5.44 -14.11 13.78
CA ARG A 240 -6.40 -14.38 12.70
C ARG A 240 -5.88 -13.79 11.38
N ILE A 241 -5.39 -12.55 11.42
CA ILE A 241 -4.78 -11.88 10.25
C ILE A 241 -3.52 -12.63 9.83
N VAL A 242 -2.67 -13.02 10.79
CA VAL A 242 -1.47 -13.80 10.47
C VAL A 242 -1.82 -15.12 9.81
N SER A 243 -2.79 -15.87 10.35
CA SER A 243 -3.26 -17.14 9.77
C SER A 243 -3.87 -16.92 8.37
N GLU A 244 -4.61 -15.83 8.16
CA GLU A 244 -5.14 -15.46 6.84
C GLU A 244 -4.01 -15.28 5.82
N LEU A 245 -2.93 -14.57 6.20
CA LEU A 245 -1.79 -14.33 5.32
C LEU A 245 -1.00 -15.62 5.03
N GLU A 246 -0.82 -16.47 6.03
CA GLU A 246 -0.07 -17.72 5.88
C GLU A 246 -0.78 -18.74 4.99
N ASN A 247 -2.10 -18.77 5.01
CA ASN A 247 -2.91 -19.72 4.24
C ASN A 247 -3.34 -19.20 2.87
N ASP A 248 -3.06 -17.93 2.53
CA ASP A 248 -3.41 -17.38 1.24
C ASP A 248 -2.41 -17.81 0.15
N PRO A 249 -2.86 -18.56 -0.88
CA PRO A 249 -1.99 -19.07 -1.94
C PRO A 249 -1.54 -17.98 -2.93
N LEU A 250 -2.20 -16.84 -2.97
CA LEU A 250 -1.86 -15.73 -3.86
C LEU A 250 -0.75 -14.84 -3.30
N ILE A 251 -0.42 -14.98 -2.02
CA ILE A 251 0.64 -14.21 -1.37
C ILE A 251 2.02 -14.71 -1.80
N ARG A 252 2.84 -13.79 -2.30
CA ARG A 252 4.24 -14.07 -2.64
C ARG A 252 5.10 -14.10 -1.37
N LYS A 253 5.33 -15.30 -0.82
CA LYS A 253 6.04 -15.50 0.46
C LYS A 253 7.57 -15.42 0.35
N LYS A 254 8.13 -15.45 -0.86
CA LYS A 254 9.57 -15.40 -1.09
C LYS A 254 9.93 -14.31 -2.09
N MET A 255 10.94 -13.52 -1.76
CA MET A 255 11.46 -12.47 -2.63
C MET A 255 12.99 -12.54 -2.66
N THR A 256 13.59 -12.18 -3.80
CA THR A 256 15.04 -12.07 -3.88
C THR A 256 15.53 -10.84 -3.11
N ILE A 257 16.79 -10.89 -2.66
CA ILE A 257 17.44 -9.71 -2.05
C ILE A 257 17.37 -8.52 -3.00
N LEU A 258 17.59 -8.77 -4.28
CA LEU A 258 17.52 -7.73 -5.31
C LEU A 258 16.11 -7.12 -5.43
N ASP A 259 15.04 -7.94 -5.34
CA ASP A 259 13.66 -7.44 -5.33
C ASP A 259 13.38 -6.57 -4.09
N LEU A 260 13.90 -6.95 -2.92
CA LEU A 260 13.77 -6.16 -1.69
C LEU A 260 14.51 -4.83 -1.77
N LEU A 261 15.74 -4.81 -2.33
CA LEU A 261 16.48 -3.57 -2.54
C LEU A 261 15.81 -2.64 -3.55
N ARG A 262 15.23 -3.19 -4.63
CA ARG A 262 14.43 -2.43 -5.60
C ARG A 262 13.17 -1.87 -4.95
N THR A 263 12.53 -2.66 -4.08
CA THR A 263 11.36 -2.21 -3.31
C THR A 263 11.73 -1.03 -2.41
N ASP A 264 12.84 -1.13 -1.68
CA ASP A 264 13.32 -0.04 -0.82
C ASP A 264 13.61 1.24 -1.62
N ALA A 265 14.31 1.09 -2.76
CA ALA A 265 14.56 2.21 -3.66
C ALA A 265 13.28 2.82 -4.24
N TYR A 266 12.24 2.01 -4.44
CA TYR A 266 10.95 2.46 -4.95
C TYR A 266 10.16 3.23 -3.89
N VAL A 267 9.99 2.69 -2.68
CA VAL A 267 9.20 3.34 -1.62
C VAL A 267 9.88 4.62 -1.08
N LYS A 268 11.20 4.71 -1.14
CA LYS A 268 11.93 5.94 -0.79
C LYS A 268 11.55 7.14 -1.66
N LYS A 269 10.98 6.92 -2.84
CA LYS A 269 10.48 7.99 -3.72
C LYS A 269 9.22 8.67 -3.18
N ASN A 270 8.54 8.11 -2.18
CA ASN A 270 7.32 8.66 -1.60
C ASN A 270 7.49 10.10 -1.14
N VAL A 271 8.59 10.43 -0.45
CA VAL A 271 8.91 11.80 -0.05
C VAL A 271 9.02 12.75 -1.24
N LYS A 272 9.60 12.29 -2.37
CA LYS A 272 9.72 13.10 -3.58
C LYS A 272 8.36 13.32 -4.25
N PHE A 273 7.50 12.32 -4.27
CA PHE A 273 6.16 12.44 -4.84
C PHE A 273 5.25 13.28 -3.96
N ALA A 274 5.29 13.09 -2.64
CA ALA A 274 4.55 13.89 -1.67
C ALA A 274 4.81 15.40 -1.79
N ARG A 275 6.07 15.79 -2.01
CA ARG A 275 6.48 17.18 -2.26
C ARG A 275 6.00 17.78 -3.59
N LYS A 276 5.39 16.98 -4.44
CA LYS A 276 4.92 17.38 -5.77
C LYS A 276 3.40 17.26 -5.91
N LEU A 277 2.72 16.88 -4.84
CA LEU A 277 1.27 16.93 -4.84
C LEU A 277 0.81 18.36 -5.04
N LYS A 278 -0.26 18.53 -5.78
CA LYS A 278 -0.90 19.85 -5.88
C LYS A 278 -1.57 20.22 -4.56
N PRO A 279 -1.59 21.50 -4.16
CA PRO A 279 -2.18 21.97 -2.90
C PRO A 279 -3.64 21.51 -2.71
N GLU A 280 -4.41 21.48 -3.76
CA GLU A 280 -5.85 21.19 -3.78
C GLU A 280 -6.19 19.70 -3.66
N ILE A 281 -5.22 18.77 -3.81
CA ILE A 281 -5.51 17.33 -3.69
C ILE A 281 -5.55 16.91 -2.23
N PRO A 282 -6.72 16.55 -1.67
CA PRO A 282 -6.83 16.15 -0.28
C PRO A 282 -6.15 14.79 -0.03
N LEU A 283 -5.50 14.67 1.12
CA LEU A 283 -4.78 13.48 1.56
C LEU A 283 -5.21 13.04 2.94
N LEU A 284 -5.67 11.79 3.06
CA LEU A 284 -5.84 11.09 4.33
C LEU A 284 -4.72 10.06 4.52
N ILE A 285 -4.07 10.08 5.67
CA ILE A 285 -3.18 9.01 6.13
C ILE A 285 -3.81 8.31 7.33
N LEU A 286 -4.00 7.00 7.23
CA LEU A 286 -4.36 6.12 8.34
C LEU A 286 -3.11 5.40 8.83
N GLN A 287 -2.85 5.43 10.15
CA GLN A 287 -1.68 4.78 10.73
C GLN A 287 -2.05 3.97 11.96
N GLY A 288 -1.81 2.68 11.92
CA GLY A 288 -1.99 1.82 13.09
C GLY A 288 -1.01 2.19 14.22
N SER A 289 -1.53 2.42 15.43
CA SER A 289 -0.71 2.83 16.57
C SER A 289 0.26 1.73 17.06
N LYS A 290 -0.03 0.47 16.70
CA LYS A 290 0.81 -0.71 16.99
C LYS A 290 1.50 -1.26 15.75
N ASP A 291 1.58 -0.48 14.68
CA ASP A 291 2.29 -0.87 13.47
C ASP A 291 3.78 -1.09 13.74
N ARG A 292 4.27 -2.29 13.42
CA ARG A 292 5.67 -2.69 13.53
C ARG A 292 6.39 -2.78 12.19
N CYS A 293 5.62 -2.73 11.09
CA CYS A 293 6.17 -2.71 9.72
C CYS A 293 6.71 -1.34 9.37
N VAL A 294 5.87 -0.32 9.57
CA VAL A 294 6.18 1.07 9.28
C VAL A 294 6.26 1.84 10.58
N VAL A 295 7.46 2.30 10.90
CA VAL A 295 7.67 3.07 12.14
C VAL A 295 6.89 4.37 12.07
N PRO A 296 6.00 4.67 13.04
CA PRO A 296 5.14 5.87 13.03
C PRO A 296 5.87 7.18 12.76
N ARG A 297 7.06 7.37 13.35
CA ARG A 297 7.91 8.54 13.12
C ARG A 297 8.28 8.77 11.65
N ARG A 298 8.28 7.71 10.80
CA ARG A 298 8.56 7.87 9.37
C ARG A 298 7.34 8.36 8.62
N VAL A 299 6.16 8.00 9.08
CA VAL A 299 4.88 8.48 8.52
C VAL A 299 4.70 9.98 8.80
N THR A 300 5.00 10.44 10.02
CA THR A 300 4.98 11.88 10.32
C THR A 300 6.01 12.67 9.51
N LYS A 301 7.18 12.06 9.21
CA LYS A 301 8.15 12.67 8.30
C LYS A 301 7.64 12.74 6.86
N LEU A 302 6.93 11.72 6.39
CA LEU A 302 6.27 11.74 5.08
C LEU A 302 5.24 12.86 5.04
N LEU A 303 4.36 12.92 6.05
CA LEU A 303 3.32 13.96 6.16
C LEU A 303 3.93 15.37 6.11
N GLY A 304 4.98 15.63 6.86
CA GLY A 304 5.71 16.92 6.82
C GLY A 304 6.42 17.21 5.49
N SER A 305 6.34 16.31 4.52
CA SER A 305 6.84 16.51 3.15
C SER A 305 5.73 16.70 2.12
N VAL A 306 4.49 16.52 2.53
CA VAL A 306 3.32 16.67 1.66
C VAL A 306 3.11 18.15 1.36
N SER A 307 2.88 18.49 0.09
CA SER A 307 2.60 19.86 -0.37
C SER A 307 1.11 20.14 -0.54
N SER A 308 0.24 19.17 -0.32
CA SER A 308 -1.21 19.42 -0.23
C SER A 308 -1.54 20.29 0.97
N ASP A 309 -2.45 21.24 0.81
CA ASP A 309 -2.96 22.09 1.89
C ASP A 309 -4.02 21.37 2.74
N ASP A 310 -4.61 20.30 2.19
CA ASP A 310 -5.63 19.50 2.84
C ASP A 310 -5.08 18.11 3.20
N GLN A 311 -4.52 17.99 4.40
CA GLN A 311 -3.89 16.77 4.87
C GLN A 311 -4.38 16.36 6.25
N THR A 312 -4.84 15.13 6.36
CA THR A 312 -5.33 14.52 7.59
C THR A 312 -4.47 13.31 7.97
N LEU A 313 -3.99 13.24 9.20
CA LEU A 313 -3.40 12.04 9.78
C LEU A 313 -4.32 11.50 10.88
N ARG A 314 -4.81 10.28 10.73
CA ARG A 314 -5.61 9.59 11.73
C ARG A 314 -4.87 8.38 12.30
N TRP A 315 -4.64 8.40 13.60
CA TRP A 315 -4.11 7.28 14.34
C TRP A 315 -5.20 6.26 14.62
N MET A 316 -5.02 5.06 14.11
CA MET A 316 -5.92 3.93 14.35
C MET A 316 -5.49 3.23 15.63
N GLN A 317 -6.23 3.49 16.70
CA GLN A 317 -5.87 3.04 18.06
C GLN A 317 -5.86 1.51 18.14
N HIS A 318 -4.78 0.97 18.73
CA HIS A 318 -4.56 -0.47 18.92
C HIS A 318 -4.45 -1.31 17.64
N LEU A 319 -4.54 -0.74 16.45
CA LEU A 319 -4.41 -1.46 15.20
C LEU A 319 -2.96 -1.62 14.75
N SER A 320 -2.69 -2.69 14.04
CA SER A 320 -1.40 -3.06 13.47
C SER A 320 -1.19 -2.41 12.10
N HIS A 321 -0.41 -3.06 11.23
CA HIS A 321 -0.05 -2.54 9.91
C HIS A 321 -1.19 -2.67 8.89
N LEU A 322 -1.82 -3.84 8.79
CA LEU A 322 -2.92 -4.05 7.85
C LEU A 322 -4.23 -3.51 8.41
N LEU A 323 -4.77 -2.50 7.74
CA LEU A 323 -6.04 -1.86 8.11
C LEU A 323 -7.16 -2.19 7.12
N LEU A 324 -6.84 -2.43 5.84
CA LEU A 324 -7.79 -2.62 4.75
C LEU A 324 -7.62 -3.96 4.02
N GLU A 325 -6.39 -4.50 3.93
CA GLU A 325 -6.06 -5.70 3.16
C GLU A 325 -6.25 -6.99 3.97
N THR A 326 -7.37 -7.14 4.65
CA THR A 326 -7.70 -8.27 5.52
C THR A 326 -9.20 -8.54 5.57
N LYS A 327 -9.60 -9.75 5.95
CA LYS A 327 -11.00 -10.10 6.27
C LYS A 327 -11.44 -9.58 7.65
N TYR A 328 -10.55 -8.95 8.41
CA TYR A 328 -10.78 -8.51 9.78
C TYR A 328 -10.61 -6.98 9.90
N ILE A 329 -11.21 -6.24 8.97
CA ILE A 329 -11.19 -4.77 8.99
C ILE A 329 -11.95 -4.29 10.21
N ASN A 330 -11.37 -3.33 10.93
CA ASN A 330 -12.04 -2.66 12.02
C ASN A 330 -13.07 -1.65 11.48
N SER A 331 -14.27 -1.63 12.07
CA SER A 331 -15.33 -0.67 11.68
C SER A 331 -14.89 0.78 11.74
N ASP A 332 -14.04 1.14 12.72
CA ASP A 332 -13.51 2.50 12.85
C ASP A 332 -12.66 2.90 11.64
N THR A 333 -12.00 1.93 10.97
CA THR A 333 -11.23 2.20 9.75
C THR A 333 -12.16 2.59 8.60
N VAL A 334 -13.23 1.83 8.40
CA VAL A 334 -14.21 2.13 7.35
C VAL A 334 -14.91 3.46 7.63
N SER A 335 -15.36 3.66 8.88
CA SER A 335 -16.02 4.90 9.30
C SER A 335 -15.11 6.12 9.16
N ALA A 336 -13.81 5.97 9.46
CA ALA A 336 -12.83 7.04 9.29
C ALA A 336 -12.70 7.50 7.83
N ILE A 337 -12.68 6.53 6.92
CA ILE A 337 -12.57 6.80 5.49
C ILE A 337 -13.88 7.41 4.98
N ALA A 338 -15.03 6.81 5.30
CA ALA A 338 -16.33 7.30 4.88
C ALA A 338 -16.56 8.74 5.33
N SER A 339 -16.35 9.03 6.64
CA SER A 339 -16.50 10.40 7.17
C SER A 339 -15.54 11.40 6.51
N TRP A 340 -14.33 10.96 6.14
CA TRP A 340 -13.39 11.83 5.44
C TRP A 340 -13.85 12.12 4.01
N ILE A 341 -14.35 11.11 3.30
CA ILE A 341 -14.90 11.29 1.93
C ILE A 341 -16.11 12.22 1.99
N ASP A 342 -17.06 11.96 2.89
CA ASP A 342 -18.28 12.77 3.05
C ASP A 342 -17.95 14.24 3.31
N ALA A 343 -16.97 14.50 4.20
CA ALA A 343 -16.53 15.87 4.51
C ALA A 343 -15.96 16.62 3.27
N HIS A 344 -15.33 15.90 2.36
CA HIS A 344 -14.79 16.49 1.13
C HIS A 344 -15.85 16.62 0.03
N GLU A 345 -16.88 15.79 0.04
CA GLU A 345 -18.04 15.98 -0.84
C GLU A 345 -18.83 17.25 -0.45
N ASP A 346 -19.09 17.43 0.83
CA ASP A 346 -19.81 18.61 1.34
C ASP A 346 -19.03 19.90 1.10
N LYS A 347 -17.72 19.90 1.32
CA LYS A 347 -16.84 21.03 1.02
C LYS A 347 -16.93 21.42 -0.48
N TYR A 348 -16.84 20.44 -1.36
CA TYR A 348 -16.90 20.68 -2.80
C TYR A 348 -18.29 21.22 -3.25
N LYS A 349 -19.37 20.64 -2.71
CA LYS A 349 -20.73 21.16 -2.97
C LYS A 349 -20.85 22.62 -2.52
N LYS A 350 -20.36 22.91 -1.32
CA LYS A 350 -20.38 24.28 -0.78
C LYS A 350 -19.55 25.24 -1.63
N GLU A 351 -18.35 24.83 -2.08
CA GLU A 351 -17.52 25.62 -2.96
C GLU A 351 -18.22 25.92 -4.30
N LEU A 352 -18.96 24.95 -4.87
CA LEU A 352 -19.77 25.14 -6.07
C LEU A 352 -20.95 26.09 -5.82
N GLU A 353 -21.66 25.92 -4.69
CA GLU A 353 -22.77 26.82 -4.32
C GLU A 353 -22.28 28.26 -4.09
N ASP A 354 -21.12 28.43 -3.47
CA ASP A 354 -20.55 29.75 -3.24
C ASP A 354 -20.06 30.38 -4.56
N LEU A 355 -19.49 29.58 -5.45
CA LEU A 355 -19.13 30.04 -6.82
C LEU A 355 -20.37 30.42 -7.64
N ASP A 356 -21.43 29.61 -7.59
CA ASP A 356 -22.69 29.91 -8.29
C ASP A 356 -23.31 31.20 -7.80
N LYS A 357 -23.30 31.45 -6.47
CA LYS A 357 -23.75 32.73 -5.91
C LYS A 357 -22.92 33.91 -6.41
N GLU A 358 -21.58 33.76 -6.44
CA GLU A 358 -20.68 34.78 -6.92
C GLU A 358 -20.92 35.08 -8.41
N LEU A 359 -21.14 34.05 -9.24
CA LEU A 359 -21.47 34.22 -10.67
C LEU A 359 -22.81 34.90 -10.87
N VAL A 360 -23.84 34.57 -10.07
CA VAL A 360 -25.15 35.24 -10.12
C VAL A 360 -25.02 36.71 -9.73
N GLU A 361 -24.25 37.04 -8.70
CA GLU A 361 -23.97 38.44 -8.31
C GLU A 361 -23.25 39.20 -9.40
N LEU A 362 -22.44 38.54 -10.22
CA LEU A 362 -21.74 39.11 -11.37
C LEU A 362 -22.64 39.19 -12.64
N GLY A 363 -23.91 38.77 -12.55
CA GLY A 363 -24.89 38.80 -13.63
C GLY A 363 -24.80 37.65 -14.63
N ALA A 364 -24.17 36.52 -14.23
CA ALA A 364 -24.21 35.29 -15.00
C ALA A 364 -25.49 34.48 -14.67
N GLU A 365 -25.91 33.60 -15.58
CA GLU A 365 -26.91 32.57 -15.23
C GLU A 365 -26.31 31.55 -14.27
N SER A 366 -27.12 31.01 -13.33
CA SER A 366 -26.65 29.98 -12.40
C SER A 366 -26.21 28.71 -13.13
N LEU A 367 -25.21 28.02 -12.60
CA LEU A 367 -24.63 26.78 -13.16
C LEU A 367 -25.57 25.60 -13.10
#